data_8f2f517df0ce38257a7d58ca2d521ccc
#
_entry.id   8f2f517df0ce38257a7d58ca2d521ccc
#
_cell.length_a   1.000
_cell.length_b   1.000
_cell.length_c   1.000
_cell.angle_alpha   90.00
_cell.angle_beta   90.00
_cell.angle_gamma   90.00
#
_symmetry.space_group_name_H-M   'P 1'
#
loop_
_entity.id
_entity.type
_entity.pdbx_description
1 polymer ?
#
loop_
_entity_poly.entity_id
_entity_poly.type
_entity_poly.pdbx_seq_one_letter_code
_entity_poly.pdbx_strand_id
1 'polypeptide(L)'
;IALMIMFTVFNAFSAFAPTFNTLFIARLLSGLPHGAFFGVGSVVASRIAEKGKAAQAVSLMFMGLTIANIVGVPLGTFIGHNFSWRISFAVVVFVGLVTLLSLKLWLPALEATKNRDLKAELSFFKKREAWLIIAITSFGFGGLFCWISYIAPLLTDISKFSSEDVPYILILAGLGMVVGNFIGGKLADKFSPAKTVIYILLTMALDLVAVYYLSSIQVVSLTLVFLTGAISFAAVAPIQMLMINTAVGAEMIASAAIQAAFNIGNALGAFLGGLPLVAGFSFASPNLVGTGMALSGVVLVFIFIQYRKKVVKLQAIQTT
;
A
#
# COMPACT_ATOMS: atom_id res chain seq x y z
N ILE A 1 20.25 -1.07 -5.62
CA ILE A 1 20.70 -2.15 -6.53
C ILE A 1 20.76 -3.48 -5.80
N ALA A 2 21.49 -3.62 -4.66
CA ALA A 2 21.65 -4.90 -3.94
C ALA A 2 20.31 -5.61 -3.64
N LEU A 3 19.30 -4.88 -3.12
CA LEU A 3 17.96 -5.43 -2.85
C LEU A 3 17.30 -6.00 -4.13
N MET A 4 17.49 -5.35 -5.26
CA MET A 4 16.91 -5.81 -6.53
C MET A 4 17.63 -7.05 -7.06
N ILE A 5 18.96 -7.14 -6.87
CA ILE A 5 19.72 -8.36 -7.17
C ILE A 5 19.19 -9.53 -6.32
N MET A 6 19.07 -9.34 -5.00
CA MET A 6 18.54 -10.37 -4.09
C MET A 6 17.13 -10.80 -4.50
N PHE A 7 16.25 -9.84 -4.81
CA PHE A 7 14.88 -10.12 -5.27
C PHE A 7 14.88 -10.96 -6.55
N THR A 8 15.69 -10.58 -7.54
CA THR A 8 15.78 -11.29 -8.81
C THR A 8 16.32 -12.72 -8.64
N VAL A 9 17.38 -12.89 -7.83
CA VAL A 9 17.99 -14.20 -7.54
C VAL A 9 17.00 -15.13 -6.80
N PHE A 10 16.32 -14.63 -5.77
CA PHE A 10 15.37 -15.47 -5.02
C PHE A 10 14.11 -15.79 -5.83
N ASN A 11 13.69 -14.94 -6.76
CA ASN A 11 12.62 -15.30 -7.70
C ASN A 11 13.12 -16.33 -8.75
N ALA A 12 14.38 -16.28 -9.16
CA ALA A 12 14.97 -17.35 -9.98
C ALA A 12 14.98 -18.69 -9.23
N PHE A 13 15.38 -18.71 -7.96
CA PHE A 13 15.25 -19.93 -7.14
C PHE A 13 13.79 -20.43 -7.05
N SER A 14 12.82 -19.53 -6.98
CA SER A 14 11.40 -19.90 -7.02
C SER A 14 11.01 -20.59 -8.34
N ALA A 15 11.51 -20.08 -9.49
CA ALA A 15 11.24 -20.67 -10.82
C ALA A 15 11.80 -22.10 -10.95
N PHE A 16 12.95 -22.37 -10.35
CA PHE A 16 13.62 -23.67 -10.41
C PHE A 16 13.34 -24.59 -9.20
N ALA A 17 12.47 -24.20 -8.29
CA ALA A 17 12.17 -24.97 -7.08
C ALA A 17 11.63 -26.37 -7.41
N PRO A 18 12.32 -27.46 -6.98
CA PRO A 18 11.87 -28.83 -7.27
C PRO A 18 10.76 -29.33 -6.34
N THR A 19 10.67 -28.76 -5.12
CA THR A 19 9.72 -29.18 -4.08
C THR A 19 8.99 -27.99 -3.49
N PHE A 20 7.87 -28.27 -2.79
CA PHE A 20 7.14 -27.23 -2.05
C PHE A 20 8.02 -26.53 -1.00
N ASN A 21 8.83 -27.27 -0.26
CA ASN A 21 9.69 -26.71 0.79
C ASN A 21 10.75 -25.77 0.22
N THR A 22 11.38 -26.12 -0.90
CA THR A 22 12.34 -25.25 -1.58
C THR A 22 11.68 -24.00 -2.14
N LEU A 23 10.47 -24.13 -2.70
CA LEU A 23 9.66 -23.00 -3.13
C LEU A 23 9.31 -22.09 -1.94
N PHE A 24 8.84 -22.66 -0.83
CA PHE A 24 8.49 -21.90 0.37
C PHE A 24 9.67 -21.08 0.89
N ILE A 25 10.85 -21.69 1.01
CA ILE A 25 12.07 -21.00 1.44
C ILE A 25 12.44 -19.89 0.44
N ALA A 26 12.42 -20.15 -0.86
CA ALA A 26 12.73 -19.15 -1.88
C ALA A 26 11.75 -17.96 -1.82
N ARG A 27 10.45 -18.21 -1.57
CA ARG A 27 9.42 -17.16 -1.40
C ARG A 27 9.62 -16.34 -0.12
N LEU A 28 9.98 -17.00 0.98
CA LEU A 28 10.30 -16.33 2.24
C LEU A 28 11.50 -15.38 2.05
N LEU A 29 12.57 -15.87 1.42
CA LEU A 29 13.76 -15.07 1.14
C LEU A 29 13.48 -13.92 0.16
N SER A 30 12.65 -14.12 -0.86
CA SER A 30 12.28 -13.05 -1.79
C SER A 30 11.42 -11.95 -1.16
N GLY A 31 10.71 -12.24 -0.08
CA GLY A 31 9.93 -11.27 0.69
C GLY A 31 10.81 -10.22 1.39
N LEU A 32 12.00 -10.61 1.85
CA LEU A 32 12.91 -9.69 2.56
C LEU A 32 13.32 -8.47 1.71
N PRO A 33 13.92 -8.63 0.51
CA PRO A 33 14.25 -7.51 -0.33
C PRO A 33 13.02 -6.76 -0.85
N HIS A 34 11.86 -7.43 -1.02
CA HIS A 34 10.63 -6.80 -1.47
C HIS A 34 10.16 -5.72 -0.50
N GLY A 35 10.01 -6.03 0.78
CA GLY A 35 9.58 -5.06 1.79
C GLY A 35 10.58 -3.90 1.95
N ALA A 36 11.88 -4.21 1.99
CA ALA A 36 12.93 -3.21 2.09
C ALA A 36 13.02 -2.30 0.84
N PHE A 37 12.76 -2.84 -0.36
CA PHE A 37 12.82 -2.10 -1.61
C PHE A 37 11.78 -0.98 -1.67
N PHE A 38 10.55 -1.22 -1.25
CA PHE A 38 9.52 -0.17 -1.20
C PHE A 38 9.88 0.95 -0.23
N GLY A 39 10.45 0.61 0.93
CA GLY A 39 10.93 1.60 1.88
C GLY A 39 12.06 2.46 1.31
N VAL A 40 13.12 1.83 0.81
CA VAL A 40 14.27 2.52 0.20
C VAL A 40 13.85 3.29 -1.05
N GLY A 41 13.01 2.69 -1.91
CA GLY A 41 12.53 3.30 -3.15
C GLY A 41 11.75 4.58 -2.89
N SER A 42 10.85 4.61 -1.90
CA SER A 42 10.07 5.81 -1.57
C SER A 42 10.95 6.94 -1.02
N VAL A 43 11.97 6.62 -0.21
CA VAL A 43 12.93 7.62 0.25
C VAL A 43 13.76 8.16 -0.92
N VAL A 44 14.25 7.28 -1.80
CA VAL A 44 14.99 7.69 -3.00
C VAL A 44 14.10 8.57 -3.89
N ALA A 45 12.88 8.14 -4.20
CA ALA A 45 11.93 8.90 -5.03
C ALA A 45 11.67 10.31 -4.45
N SER A 46 11.45 10.40 -3.12
CA SER A 46 11.24 11.68 -2.46
C SER A 46 12.45 12.62 -2.50
N ARG A 47 13.67 12.05 -2.48
CA ARG A 47 14.93 12.83 -2.49
C ARG A 47 15.32 13.36 -3.87
N ILE A 48 15.02 12.61 -4.95
CA ILE A 48 15.31 13.04 -6.33
C ILE A 48 14.19 13.89 -6.93
N ALA A 49 13.07 14.03 -6.23
CA ALA A 49 11.93 14.82 -6.67
C ALA A 49 12.27 16.32 -6.72
N GLU A 50 11.62 17.03 -7.63
CA GLU A 50 11.63 18.48 -7.64
C GLU A 50 11.06 19.03 -6.32
N LYS A 51 11.50 20.22 -5.93
CA LYS A 51 11.03 20.89 -4.71
C LYS A 51 9.49 21.01 -4.72
N GLY A 52 8.86 20.53 -3.65
CA GLY A 52 7.40 20.53 -3.50
C GLY A 52 6.66 19.39 -4.21
N LYS A 53 7.36 18.43 -4.83
CA LYS A 53 6.74 17.28 -5.55
C LYS A 53 7.15 15.91 -4.99
N ALA A 54 7.58 15.85 -3.74
CA ALA A 54 8.07 14.62 -3.13
C ALA A 54 6.99 13.54 -3.04
N ALA A 55 5.76 13.88 -2.64
CA ALA A 55 4.66 12.93 -2.57
C ALA A 55 4.20 12.47 -3.96
N GLN A 56 4.27 13.33 -4.97
CA GLN A 56 4.01 12.93 -6.36
C GLN A 56 5.04 11.90 -6.86
N ALA A 57 6.33 12.10 -6.56
CA ALA A 57 7.37 11.16 -6.95
C ALA A 57 7.18 9.79 -6.27
N VAL A 58 6.82 9.79 -4.99
CA VAL A 58 6.46 8.56 -4.26
C VAL A 58 5.22 7.90 -4.87
N SER A 59 4.19 8.67 -5.24
CA SER A 59 3.00 8.12 -5.88
C SER A 59 3.31 7.49 -7.24
N LEU A 60 4.20 8.10 -8.04
CA LEU A 60 4.66 7.51 -9.32
C LEU A 60 5.38 6.18 -9.12
N MET A 61 6.18 6.05 -8.06
CA MET A 61 6.80 4.77 -7.71
C MET A 61 5.74 3.70 -7.39
N PHE A 62 4.73 4.04 -6.57
CA PHE A 62 3.64 3.11 -6.24
C PHE A 62 2.68 2.84 -7.40
N MET A 63 2.63 3.70 -8.43
CA MET A 63 1.87 3.44 -9.64
C MET A 63 2.33 2.16 -10.35
N GLY A 64 3.63 1.83 -10.27
CA GLY A 64 4.16 0.56 -10.75
C GLY A 64 3.48 -0.66 -10.09
N LEU A 65 3.18 -0.60 -8.79
CA LEU A 65 2.43 -1.66 -8.10
C LEU A 65 1.00 -1.78 -8.64
N THR A 66 0.34 -0.67 -8.90
CA THR A 66 -1.02 -0.66 -9.46
C THR A 66 -1.06 -1.24 -10.87
N ILE A 67 -0.10 -0.86 -11.73
CA ILE A 67 0.04 -1.43 -13.07
C ILE A 67 0.32 -2.94 -12.99
N ALA A 68 1.19 -3.37 -12.06
CA ALA A 68 1.46 -4.77 -11.83
C ALA A 68 0.21 -5.55 -11.39
N ASN A 69 -0.69 -4.96 -10.61
CA ASN A 69 -1.95 -5.59 -10.24
C ASN A 69 -2.91 -5.71 -11.44
N ILE A 70 -3.00 -4.68 -12.28
CA ILE A 70 -3.91 -4.66 -13.44
C ILE A 70 -3.46 -5.62 -14.54
N VAL A 71 -2.16 -5.69 -14.81
CA VAL A 71 -1.60 -6.48 -15.93
C VAL A 71 -0.94 -7.77 -15.43
N GLY A 72 -0.16 -7.69 -14.36
CA GLY A 72 0.66 -8.79 -13.87
C GLY A 72 -0.16 -9.93 -13.27
N VAL A 73 -1.23 -9.62 -12.52
CA VAL A 73 -2.09 -10.67 -11.92
C VAL A 73 -2.84 -11.46 -12.99
N PRO A 74 -3.55 -10.84 -13.96
CA PRO A 74 -4.18 -11.59 -15.05
C PRO A 74 -3.17 -12.35 -15.91
N LEU A 75 -2.03 -11.73 -16.24
CA LEU A 75 -0.97 -12.37 -17.03
C LEU A 75 -0.38 -13.58 -16.28
N GLY A 76 -0.10 -13.44 -14.98
CA GLY A 76 0.41 -14.52 -14.15
C GLY A 76 -0.58 -15.68 -14.04
N THR A 77 -1.87 -15.37 -13.90
CA THR A 77 -2.95 -16.36 -13.88
C THR A 77 -3.06 -17.09 -15.22
N PHE A 78 -3.07 -16.35 -16.32
CA PHE A 78 -3.11 -16.93 -17.68
C PHE A 78 -1.92 -17.87 -17.94
N ILE A 79 -0.71 -17.43 -17.59
CA ILE A 79 0.51 -18.25 -17.74
C ILE A 79 0.44 -19.48 -16.86
N GLY A 80 0.00 -19.35 -15.61
CA GLY A 80 -0.12 -20.45 -14.65
C GLY A 80 -1.10 -21.53 -15.10
N HIS A 81 -2.23 -21.13 -15.70
CA HIS A 81 -3.24 -22.07 -16.20
C HIS A 81 -2.87 -22.72 -17.53
N ASN A 82 -2.29 -21.95 -18.47
CA ASN A 82 -2.06 -22.47 -19.83
C ASN A 82 -0.68 -23.11 -20.03
N PHE A 83 0.31 -22.81 -19.18
CA PHE A 83 1.67 -23.30 -19.33
C PHE A 83 2.18 -23.91 -18.01
N SER A 84 2.93 -23.13 -17.23
CA SER A 84 3.47 -23.56 -15.95
C SER A 84 3.62 -22.35 -15.02
N TRP A 85 3.29 -22.54 -13.75
CA TRP A 85 3.52 -21.53 -12.71
C TRP A 85 4.99 -21.08 -12.63
N ARG A 86 5.94 -21.94 -13.03
CA ARG A 86 7.38 -21.62 -13.09
C ARG A 86 7.67 -20.50 -14.07
N ILE A 87 6.96 -20.45 -15.20
CA ILE A 87 7.11 -19.39 -16.20
C ILE A 87 6.68 -18.04 -15.63
N SER A 88 5.68 -18.00 -14.77
CA SER A 88 5.30 -16.74 -14.07
C SER A 88 6.47 -16.18 -13.26
N PHE A 89 7.22 -17.02 -12.55
CA PHE A 89 8.44 -16.57 -11.86
C PHE A 89 9.57 -16.18 -12.81
N ALA A 90 9.72 -16.87 -13.94
CA ALA A 90 10.69 -16.49 -14.97
C ALA A 90 10.39 -15.09 -15.54
N VAL A 91 9.12 -14.74 -15.75
CA VAL A 91 8.70 -13.40 -16.15
C VAL A 91 9.08 -12.37 -15.06
N VAL A 92 8.88 -12.69 -13.78
CA VAL A 92 9.31 -11.80 -12.67
C VAL A 92 10.83 -11.60 -12.68
N VAL A 93 11.61 -12.65 -12.92
CA VAL A 93 13.08 -12.57 -13.08
C VAL A 93 13.46 -11.66 -14.23
N PHE A 94 12.83 -11.82 -15.39
CA PHE A 94 13.07 -10.97 -16.55
C PHE A 94 12.80 -9.49 -16.24
N VAL A 95 11.65 -9.18 -15.64
CA VAL A 95 11.32 -7.82 -15.18
C VAL A 95 12.35 -7.31 -14.17
N GLY A 96 12.81 -8.19 -13.26
CA GLY A 96 13.87 -7.88 -12.31
C GLY A 96 15.19 -7.48 -12.97
N LEU A 97 15.60 -8.20 -14.02
CA LEU A 97 16.81 -7.87 -14.80
C LEU A 97 16.65 -6.53 -15.54
N VAL A 98 15.50 -6.29 -16.16
CA VAL A 98 15.19 -5.00 -16.82
C VAL A 98 15.23 -3.86 -15.79
N THR A 99 14.68 -4.07 -14.60
CA THR A 99 14.71 -3.09 -13.50
C THR A 99 16.14 -2.81 -13.04
N LEU A 100 16.98 -3.83 -12.89
CA LEU A 100 18.41 -3.67 -12.55
C LEU A 100 19.15 -2.83 -13.58
N LEU A 101 18.91 -3.11 -14.86
CA LEU A 101 19.51 -2.33 -15.96
C LEU A 101 19.03 -0.86 -15.90
N SER A 102 17.74 -0.64 -15.72
CA SER A 102 17.15 0.69 -15.62
C SER A 102 17.71 1.49 -14.42
N LEU A 103 17.83 0.85 -13.27
CA LEU A 103 18.45 1.48 -12.08
C LEU A 103 19.92 1.84 -12.31
N LYS A 104 20.65 0.99 -13.03
CA LYS A 104 22.06 1.25 -13.35
C LYS A 104 22.24 2.41 -14.34
N LEU A 105 21.33 2.56 -15.30
CA LEU A 105 21.43 3.55 -16.37
C LEU A 105 20.87 4.92 -15.96
N TRP A 106 19.78 4.94 -15.19
CA TRP A 106 19.00 6.16 -14.97
C TRP A 106 19.02 6.69 -13.54
N LEU A 107 19.36 5.84 -12.54
CA LEU A 107 19.41 6.33 -11.17
C LEU A 107 20.68 7.19 -10.98
N PRO A 108 20.53 8.48 -10.61
CA PRO A 108 21.70 9.32 -10.33
C PRO A 108 22.49 8.79 -9.15
N ALA A 109 23.79 9.08 -9.13
CA ALA A 109 24.64 8.77 -7.97
C ALA A 109 24.14 9.56 -6.76
N LEU A 110 23.57 8.85 -5.79
CA LEU A 110 23.14 9.44 -4.53
C LEU A 110 24.32 9.41 -3.54
N GLU A 111 24.56 10.52 -2.86
CA GLU A 111 25.53 10.56 -1.80
C GLU A 111 25.19 9.55 -0.72
N ALA A 112 26.14 8.66 -0.43
CA ALA A 112 26.02 7.73 0.69
C ALA A 112 26.02 8.55 1.98
N THR A 113 24.97 8.42 2.79
CA THR A 113 24.96 9.00 4.13
C THR A 113 26.07 8.31 4.95
N LYS A 114 27.19 9.00 5.14
CA LYS A 114 28.30 8.49 5.95
C LYS A 114 27.82 8.27 7.39
N ASN A 115 28.22 7.15 7.99
CA ASN A 115 27.97 6.79 9.39
C ASN A 115 26.48 6.71 9.79
N ARG A 116 25.74 5.77 9.21
CA ARG A 116 24.43 5.37 9.77
C ARG A 116 24.64 4.47 10.97
N ASP A 117 24.26 4.97 12.13
CA ASP A 117 24.16 4.14 13.33
C ASP A 117 22.78 3.45 13.33
N LEU A 118 22.78 2.15 13.08
CA LEU A 118 21.54 1.34 13.08
C LEU A 118 20.82 1.43 14.44
N LYS A 119 21.56 1.58 15.56
CA LYS A 119 20.94 1.77 16.87
C LYS A 119 20.21 3.10 16.95
N ALA A 120 20.76 4.16 16.36
CA ALA A 120 20.12 5.46 16.29
C ALA A 120 18.86 5.40 15.40
N GLU A 121 18.91 4.73 14.24
CA GLU A 121 17.72 4.52 13.39
C GLU A 121 16.65 3.70 14.11
N LEU A 122 17.00 2.61 14.79
CA LEU A 122 16.06 1.80 15.58
C LEU A 122 15.45 2.57 16.76
N SER A 123 16.17 3.59 17.29
CA SER A 123 15.64 4.44 18.36
C SER A 123 14.39 5.21 17.95
N PHE A 124 14.13 5.38 16.64
CA PHE A 124 12.88 5.97 16.13
C PHE A 124 11.65 5.22 16.62
N PHE A 125 11.71 3.89 16.75
CA PHE A 125 10.60 3.08 17.26
C PHE A 125 10.32 3.25 18.76
N LYS A 126 11.18 3.97 19.49
CA LYS A 126 10.86 4.41 20.86
C LYS A 126 9.93 5.62 20.89
N LYS A 127 9.80 6.34 19.74
CA LYS A 127 8.92 7.50 19.62
C LYS A 127 7.47 7.08 19.43
N ARG A 128 6.57 7.74 20.16
CA ARG A 128 5.12 7.48 20.08
C ARG A 128 4.56 7.76 18.67
N GLU A 129 5.14 8.74 17.97
CA GLU A 129 4.74 9.09 16.61
C GLU A 129 4.89 7.92 15.63
N ALA A 130 5.95 7.12 15.75
CA ALA A 130 6.17 5.96 14.90
C ALA A 130 5.00 4.97 14.99
N TRP A 131 4.61 4.62 16.21
CA TRP A 131 3.52 3.68 16.45
C TRP A 131 2.15 4.24 16.09
N LEU A 132 1.94 5.55 16.27
CA LEU A 132 0.70 6.18 15.80
C LEU A 132 0.56 6.11 14.29
N ILE A 133 1.64 6.34 13.52
CA ILE A 133 1.59 6.25 12.06
C ILE A 133 1.42 4.79 11.61
N ILE A 134 2.09 3.84 12.26
CA ILE A 134 1.89 2.41 12.03
C ILE A 134 0.42 2.03 12.28
N ALA A 135 -0.17 2.48 13.40
CA ALA A 135 -1.57 2.23 13.71
C ALA A 135 -2.54 2.89 12.72
N ILE A 136 -2.28 4.15 12.32
CA ILE A 136 -3.05 4.84 11.26
C ILE A 136 -3.07 4.01 9.99
N THR A 137 -1.92 3.47 9.59
CA THR A 137 -1.78 2.66 8.39
C THR A 137 -2.51 1.33 8.55
N SER A 138 -2.23 0.59 9.63
CA SER A 138 -2.79 -0.76 9.82
C SER A 138 -4.31 -0.74 10.00
N PHE A 139 -4.86 0.21 10.73
CA PHE A 139 -6.31 0.32 10.95
C PHE A 139 -6.97 1.17 9.86
N GLY A 140 -6.50 2.41 9.64
CA GLY A 140 -7.15 3.34 8.72
C GLY A 140 -7.15 2.81 7.28
N PHE A 141 -5.98 2.49 6.74
CA PHE A 141 -5.87 1.93 5.38
C PHE A 141 -6.37 0.49 5.30
N GLY A 142 -6.36 -0.26 6.41
CA GLY A 142 -6.90 -1.62 6.49
C GLY A 142 -8.36 -1.72 6.05
N GLY A 143 -9.15 -0.64 6.14
CA GLY A 143 -10.52 -0.57 5.65
C GLY A 143 -10.69 -0.92 4.17
N LEU A 144 -9.69 -0.60 3.31
CA LEU A 144 -9.66 -1.04 1.92
C LEU A 144 -9.74 -2.58 1.81
N PHE A 145 -9.04 -3.28 2.68
CA PHE A 145 -8.94 -4.73 2.58
C PHE A 145 -10.20 -5.45 3.05
N CYS A 146 -11.07 -4.80 3.81
CA CYS A 146 -12.43 -5.29 4.04
C CYS A 146 -13.24 -5.33 2.74
N TRP A 147 -13.03 -4.38 1.82
CA TRP A 147 -13.71 -4.34 0.54
C TRP A 147 -13.06 -5.29 -0.48
N ILE A 148 -11.75 -5.16 -0.73
CA ILE A 148 -11.08 -5.87 -1.82
C ILE A 148 -11.04 -7.40 -1.60
N SER A 149 -10.97 -7.85 -0.34
CA SER A 149 -10.94 -9.28 -0.03
C SER A 149 -12.25 -9.99 -0.33
N TYR A 150 -13.35 -9.25 -0.35
CA TYR A 150 -14.71 -9.78 -0.56
C TYR A 150 -15.40 -9.18 -1.78
N ILE A 151 -14.64 -8.51 -2.67
CA ILE A 151 -15.20 -7.84 -3.84
C ILE A 151 -15.85 -8.82 -4.83
N ALA A 152 -15.26 -10.00 -5.05
CA ALA A 152 -15.81 -10.96 -5.98
C ALA A 152 -17.22 -11.43 -5.58
N PRO A 153 -17.45 -11.95 -4.35
CA PRO A 153 -18.81 -12.30 -3.91
C PRO A 153 -19.73 -11.06 -3.75
N LEU A 154 -19.20 -9.88 -3.44
CA LEU A 154 -20.00 -8.66 -3.47
C LEU A 154 -20.59 -8.41 -4.88
N LEU A 155 -19.76 -8.54 -5.91
CA LEU A 155 -20.16 -8.33 -7.30
C LEU A 155 -21.14 -9.40 -7.80
N THR A 156 -20.92 -10.68 -7.47
CA THR A 156 -21.77 -11.76 -7.93
C THR A 156 -23.06 -11.87 -7.12
N ASP A 157 -22.98 -11.85 -5.79
CA ASP A 157 -24.11 -12.17 -4.93
C ASP A 157 -25.00 -10.95 -4.63
N ILE A 158 -24.39 -9.76 -4.55
CA ILE A 158 -25.13 -8.52 -4.25
C ILE A 158 -25.43 -7.73 -5.53
N SER A 159 -24.41 -7.44 -6.35
CA SER A 159 -24.59 -6.63 -7.57
C SER A 159 -25.13 -7.45 -8.74
N LYS A 160 -25.17 -8.79 -8.64
CA LYS A 160 -25.72 -9.71 -9.65
C LYS A 160 -24.99 -9.67 -11.00
N PHE A 161 -23.69 -9.37 -11.00
CA PHE A 161 -22.86 -9.57 -12.18
C PHE A 161 -22.55 -11.05 -12.41
N SER A 162 -22.25 -11.43 -13.65
CA SER A 162 -21.78 -12.78 -13.93
C SER A 162 -20.35 -12.97 -13.38
N SER A 163 -19.98 -14.19 -13.02
CA SER A 163 -18.61 -14.48 -12.60
C SER A 163 -17.58 -14.19 -13.69
N GLU A 164 -17.99 -14.22 -14.96
CA GLU A 164 -17.17 -13.91 -16.12
C GLU A 164 -16.85 -12.40 -16.23
N ASP A 165 -17.72 -11.53 -15.71
CA ASP A 165 -17.52 -10.07 -15.73
C ASP A 165 -16.57 -9.59 -14.63
N VAL A 166 -16.44 -10.36 -13.54
CA VAL A 166 -15.63 -9.96 -12.36
C VAL A 166 -14.20 -9.55 -12.72
N PRO A 167 -13.44 -10.28 -13.56
CA PRO A 167 -12.07 -9.85 -13.94
C PRO A 167 -12.03 -8.48 -14.61
N TYR A 168 -13.00 -8.17 -15.46
CA TYR A 168 -13.09 -6.87 -16.15
C TYR A 168 -13.45 -5.74 -15.18
N ILE A 169 -14.33 -6.02 -14.22
CA ILE A 169 -14.69 -5.06 -13.17
C ILE A 169 -13.48 -4.80 -12.24
N LEU A 170 -12.66 -5.80 -11.97
CA LEU A 170 -11.41 -5.61 -11.20
C LEU A 170 -10.38 -4.74 -11.95
N ILE A 171 -10.36 -4.77 -13.28
CA ILE A 171 -9.56 -3.82 -14.07
C ILE A 171 -10.04 -2.38 -13.82
N LEU A 172 -11.36 -2.17 -13.76
CA LEU A 172 -11.93 -0.86 -13.45
C LEU A 172 -11.50 -0.37 -12.05
N ALA A 173 -11.51 -1.25 -11.05
CA ALA A 173 -10.96 -0.96 -9.72
C ALA A 173 -9.48 -0.54 -9.79
N GLY A 174 -8.68 -1.28 -10.55
CA GLY A 174 -7.26 -0.99 -10.76
C GLY A 174 -7.02 0.36 -11.45
N LEU A 175 -7.82 0.72 -12.45
CA LEU A 175 -7.79 2.06 -13.07
C LEU A 175 -8.11 3.16 -12.06
N GLY A 176 -9.10 2.94 -11.20
CA GLY A 176 -9.37 3.82 -10.06
C GLY A 176 -8.12 3.98 -9.17
N MET A 177 -7.46 2.88 -8.81
CA MET A 177 -6.23 2.90 -7.99
C MET A 177 -5.12 3.75 -8.61
N VAL A 178 -4.92 3.69 -9.95
CA VAL A 178 -3.93 4.53 -10.66
C VAL A 178 -4.27 6.01 -10.50
N VAL A 179 -5.52 6.36 -10.80
CA VAL A 179 -6.01 7.76 -10.72
C VAL A 179 -5.89 8.28 -9.29
N GLY A 180 -6.33 7.48 -8.32
CA GLY A 180 -6.28 7.84 -6.91
C GLY A 180 -4.87 8.05 -6.39
N ASN A 181 -3.95 7.16 -6.72
CA ASN A 181 -2.55 7.27 -6.32
C ASN A 181 -1.92 8.59 -6.80
N PHE A 182 -2.19 8.98 -8.06
CA PHE A 182 -1.72 10.26 -8.63
C PHE A 182 -2.35 11.47 -7.92
N ILE A 183 -3.66 11.44 -7.69
CA ILE A 183 -4.39 12.52 -6.99
C ILE A 183 -3.86 12.64 -5.55
N GLY A 184 -3.69 11.53 -4.84
CA GLY A 184 -3.22 11.50 -3.45
C GLY A 184 -1.83 12.13 -3.29
N GLY A 185 -0.90 11.85 -4.21
CA GLY A 185 0.41 12.47 -4.23
C GLY A 185 0.32 14.00 -4.37
N LYS A 186 -0.47 14.49 -5.33
CA LYS A 186 -0.70 15.94 -5.53
C LYS A 186 -1.35 16.60 -4.31
N LEU A 187 -2.34 15.95 -3.70
CA LEU A 187 -3.01 16.48 -2.51
C LEU A 187 -2.06 16.58 -1.32
N ALA A 188 -1.18 15.59 -1.12
CA ALA A 188 -0.20 15.58 -0.04
C ALA A 188 0.84 16.69 -0.19
N ASP A 189 1.28 16.97 -1.41
CA ASP A 189 2.20 18.08 -1.69
C ASP A 189 1.53 19.44 -1.49
N LYS A 190 0.23 19.56 -1.81
CA LYS A 190 -0.53 20.82 -1.71
C LYS A 190 -0.95 21.15 -0.27
N PHE A 191 -1.46 20.17 0.49
CA PHE A 191 -2.10 20.45 1.79
C PHE A 191 -1.24 20.07 3.00
N SER A 192 -0.65 19.01 3.04
CA SER A 192 0.20 18.31 3.99
C SER A 192 -0.24 16.86 4.13
N PRO A 193 0.70 15.93 4.35
CA PRO A 193 0.37 14.51 4.44
C PRO A 193 -0.70 14.17 5.48
N ALA A 194 -0.60 14.71 6.70
CA ALA A 194 -1.54 14.42 7.77
C ALA A 194 -2.98 14.87 7.47
N LYS A 195 -3.15 16.09 6.94
CA LYS A 195 -4.49 16.59 6.55
C LYS A 195 -5.06 15.78 5.41
N THR A 196 -4.23 15.47 4.41
CA THR A 196 -4.63 14.66 3.25
C THR A 196 -5.11 13.28 3.68
N VAL A 197 -4.41 12.62 4.62
CA VAL A 197 -4.84 11.32 5.17
C VAL A 197 -6.20 11.42 5.84
N ILE A 198 -6.48 12.47 6.64
CA ILE A 198 -7.81 12.65 7.25
C ILE A 198 -8.91 12.73 6.16
N TYR A 199 -8.73 13.59 5.16
CA TYR A 199 -9.75 13.76 4.12
C TYR A 199 -9.98 12.46 3.33
N ILE A 200 -8.91 11.75 2.99
CA ILE A 200 -9.03 10.49 2.26
C ILE A 200 -9.73 9.42 3.10
N LEU A 201 -9.36 9.26 4.38
CA LEU A 201 -9.98 8.26 5.25
C LEU A 201 -11.45 8.58 5.54
N LEU A 202 -11.83 9.86 5.68
CA LEU A 202 -13.24 10.27 5.79
C LEU A 202 -14.00 9.96 4.51
N THR A 203 -13.44 10.29 3.35
CA THR A 203 -14.05 9.98 2.05
C THR A 203 -14.17 8.47 1.85
N MET A 204 -13.16 7.68 2.26
CA MET A 204 -13.21 6.22 2.21
C MET A 204 -14.31 5.65 3.13
N ALA A 205 -14.48 6.21 4.33
CA ALA A 205 -15.55 5.79 5.23
C ALA A 205 -16.94 6.02 4.61
N LEU A 206 -17.16 7.19 3.99
CA LEU A 206 -18.40 7.52 3.30
C LEU A 206 -18.64 6.63 2.08
N ASP A 207 -17.59 6.39 1.29
CA ASP A 207 -17.63 5.54 0.12
C ASP A 207 -17.98 4.08 0.47
N LEU A 208 -17.36 3.52 1.52
CA LEU A 208 -17.65 2.16 1.98
C LEU A 208 -19.09 2.02 2.52
N VAL A 209 -19.65 3.06 3.15
CA VAL A 209 -21.08 3.11 3.50
C VAL A 209 -21.93 3.10 2.22
N ALA A 210 -21.56 3.89 1.21
CA ALA A 210 -22.27 3.89 -0.06
C ALA A 210 -22.18 2.51 -0.75
N VAL A 211 -21.04 1.83 -0.72
CA VAL A 211 -20.89 0.46 -1.22
C VAL A 211 -21.86 -0.49 -0.50
N TYR A 212 -21.94 -0.40 0.84
CA TYR A 212 -22.85 -1.25 1.61
C TYR A 212 -24.31 -1.12 1.18
N TYR A 213 -24.82 0.10 0.98
CA TYR A 213 -26.22 0.35 0.69
C TYR A 213 -26.58 0.31 -0.80
N LEU A 214 -25.65 0.65 -1.69
CA LEU A 214 -25.95 0.93 -3.09
C LEU A 214 -25.36 -0.09 -4.08
N SER A 215 -24.53 -1.03 -3.64
CA SER A 215 -23.89 -2.02 -4.53
C SER A 215 -24.89 -2.98 -5.20
N SER A 216 -26.15 -3.07 -4.74
CA SER A 216 -27.20 -3.83 -5.41
C SER A 216 -27.63 -3.23 -6.77
N ILE A 217 -27.34 -1.95 -7.00
CA ILE A 217 -27.62 -1.25 -8.26
C ILE A 217 -26.39 -1.35 -9.14
N GLN A 218 -26.40 -2.16 -10.20
CA GLN A 218 -25.23 -2.50 -11.02
C GLN A 218 -24.44 -1.29 -11.51
N VAL A 219 -25.09 -0.27 -12.07
CA VAL A 219 -24.40 0.93 -12.58
C VAL A 219 -23.71 1.70 -11.45
N VAL A 220 -24.37 1.81 -10.28
CA VAL A 220 -23.80 2.45 -9.10
C VAL A 220 -22.62 1.61 -8.55
N SER A 221 -22.78 0.28 -8.54
CA SER A 221 -21.72 -0.63 -8.12
C SER A 221 -20.45 -0.46 -8.94
N LEU A 222 -20.53 -0.37 -10.28
CA LEU A 222 -19.36 -0.12 -11.13
C LEU A 222 -18.69 1.23 -10.81
N THR A 223 -19.50 2.27 -10.61
CA THR A 223 -18.99 3.59 -10.22
C THR A 223 -18.26 3.53 -8.87
N LEU A 224 -18.86 2.86 -7.88
CA LEU A 224 -18.27 2.69 -6.56
C LEU A 224 -16.99 1.84 -6.61
N VAL A 225 -16.93 0.80 -7.44
CA VAL A 225 -15.72 0.01 -7.64
C VAL A 225 -14.55 0.89 -8.09
N PHE A 226 -14.76 1.77 -9.06
CA PHE A 226 -13.76 2.72 -9.50
C PHE A 226 -13.39 3.72 -8.39
N LEU A 227 -14.39 4.30 -7.72
CA LEU A 227 -14.18 5.31 -6.67
C LEU A 227 -13.47 4.71 -5.45
N THR A 228 -13.88 3.53 -4.98
CA THR A 228 -13.24 2.84 -3.83
C THR A 228 -11.78 2.57 -4.14
N GLY A 229 -11.48 2.09 -5.35
CA GLY A 229 -10.09 1.92 -5.81
C GLY A 229 -9.32 3.23 -5.77
N ALA A 230 -9.90 4.31 -6.31
CA ALA A 230 -9.26 5.62 -6.36
C ALA A 230 -9.04 6.23 -4.96
N ILE A 231 -10.06 6.26 -4.12
CA ILE A 231 -9.99 6.82 -2.77
C ILE A 231 -8.95 6.07 -1.93
N SER A 232 -8.98 4.74 -1.99
CA SER A 232 -8.07 3.91 -1.20
C SER A 232 -6.60 4.14 -1.56
N PHE A 233 -6.25 4.11 -2.84
CA PHE A 233 -4.86 4.28 -3.26
C PHE A 233 -4.38 5.74 -3.19
N ALA A 234 -5.29 6.70 -3.12
CA ALA A 234 -4.94 8.08 -2.81
C ALA A 234 -4.28 8.23 -1.42
N ALA A 235 -4.50 7.29 -0.47
CA ALA A 235 -3.90 7.33 0.86
C ALA A 235 -2.42 6.89 0.89
N VAL A 236 -1.95 6.11 -0.09
CA VAL A 236 -0.63 5.44 -0.05
C VAL A 236 0.52 6.44 0.06
N ALA A 237 0.63 7.37 -0.88
CA ALA A 237 1.71 8.36 -0.89
C ALA A 237 1.66 9.32 0.31
N PRO A 238 0.49 9.88 0.71
CA PRO A 238 0.39 10.70 1.92
C PRO A 238 0.82 9.99 3.21
N ILE A 239 0.42 8.72 3.39
CA ILE A 239 0.82 7.91 4.55
C ILE A 239 2.33 7.69 4.55
N GLN A 240 2.90 7.33 3.40
CA GLN A 240 4.34 7.12 3.24
C GLN A 240 5.11 8.41 3.57
N MET A 241 4.67 9.55 3.04
CA MET A 241 5.29 10.85 3.33
C MET A 241 5.13 11.28 4.79
N LEU A 242 4.01 10.95 5.43
CA LEU A 242 3.80 11.22 6.85
C LEU A 242 4.89 10.54 7.70
N MET A 243 5.22 9.29 7.37
CA MET A 243 6.29 8.55 8.04
C MET A 243 7.67 9.13 7.72
N ILE A 244 8.01 9.35 6.45
CA ILE A 244 9.30 9.91 6.03
C ILE A 244 9.56 11.24 6.73
N ASN A 245 8.57 12.16 6.72
CA ASN A 245 8.69 13.48 7.34
C ASN A 245 8.79 13.45 8.87
N THR A 246 8.37 12.36 9.50
CA THR A 246 8.43 12.20 10.98
C THR A 246 9.71 11.50 11.41
N ALA A 247 10.30 10.70 10.53
CA ALA A 247 11.44 9.83 10.82
C ALA A 247 12.77 10.44 10.38
N VAL A 248 12.99 11.75 10.63
CA VAL A 248 14.25 12.42 10.25
C VAL A 248 15.46 11.67 10.82
N GLY A 249 16.37 11.26 9.94
CA GLY A 249 17.56 10.46 10.26
C GLY A 249 17.33 8.95 10.33
N ALA A 250 16.07 8.48 10.21
CA ALA A 250 15.69 7.06 10.21
C ALA A 250 14.70 6.73 9.07
N GLU A 251 14.71 7.52 7.98
CA GLU A 251 13.68 7.49 6.94
C GLU A 251 13.57 6.12 6.27
N MET A 252 14.70 5.41 6.08
CA MET A 252 14.68 4.12 5.37
C MET A 252 14.02 3.02 6.18
N ILE A 253 14.40 2.90 7.47
CA ILE A 253 13.83 1.87 8.34
C ILE A 253 12.36 2.17 8.66
N ALA A 254 12.03 3.44 8.84
CA ALA A 254 10.66 3.88 9.04
C ALA A 254 9.78 3.62 7.81
N SER A 255 10.29 3.87 6.60
CA SER A 255 9.59 3.55 5.35
C SER A 255 9.39 2.04 5.14
N ALA A 256 10.36 1.21 5.54
CA ALA A 256 10.17 -0.25 5.54
C ALA A 256 9.11 -0.69 6.55
N ALA A 257 9.05 -0.05 7.73
CA ALA A 257 8.03 -0.32 8.74
C ALA A 257 6.61 0.04 8.28
N ILE A 258 6.46 1.11 7.50
CA ILE A 258 5.16 1.44 6.89
C ILE A 258 4.73 0.36 5.89
N GLN A 259 5.65 -0.23 5.13
CA GLN A 259 5.32 -1.33 4.25
C GLN A 259 4.83 -2.56 5.05
N ALA A 260 5.43 -2.84 6.20
CA ALA A 260 4.93 -3.85 7.12
C ALA A 260 3.53 -3.48 7.66
N ALA A 261 3.31 -2.21 8.00
CA ALA A 261 2.00 -1.72 8.47
C ALA A 261 0.90 -1.85 7.41
N PHE A 262 1.19 -1.62 6.12
CA PHE A 262 0.26 -1.90 5.02
C PHE A 262 -0.12 -3.39 4.96
N ASN A 263 0.85 -4.29 5.13
CA ASN A 263 0.59 -5.73 5.16
C ASN A 263 -0.21 -6.17 6.40
N ILE A 264 0.05 -5.56 7.56
CA ILE A 264 -0.77 -5.77 8.77
C ILE A 264 -2.20 -5.28 8.52
N GLY A 265 -2.37 -4.11 7.88
CA GLY A 265 -3.69 -3.59 7.49
C GLY A 265 -4.43 -4.53 6.53
N ASN A 266 -3.72 -5.13 5.56
CA ASN A 266 -4.27 -6.15 4.67
C ASN A 266 -4.81 -7.35 5.49
N ALA A 267 -3.99 -7.92 6.35
CA ALA A 267 -4.38 -9.07 7.17
C ALA A 267 -5.55 -8.73 8.11
N LEU A 268 -5.50 -7.57 8.79
CA LEU A 268 -6.57 -7.12 9.69
C LEU A 268 -7.87 -6.87 8.93
N GLY A 269 -7.82 -6.18 7.79
CA GLY A 269 -9.01 -5.89 6.99
C GLY A 269 -9.67 -7.15 6.45
N ALA A 270 -8.88 -8.09 5.91
CA ALA A 270 -9.39 -9.37 5.46
C ALA A 270 -10.01 -10.18 6.61
N PHE A 271 -9.34 -10.25 7.76
CA PHE A 271 -9.82 -10.99 8.91
C PHE A 271 -11.08 -10.36 9.52
N LEU A 272 -11.03 -9.07 9.88
CA LEU A 272 -12.16 -8.38 10.53
C LEU A 272 -13.36 -8.26 9.59
N GLY A 273 -13.13 -8.01 8.29
CA GLY A 273 -14.18 -7.99 7.27
C GLY A 273 -14.88 -9.34 7.09
N GLY A 274 -14.21 -10.45 7.39
CA GLY A 274 -14.79 -11.80 7.36
C GLY A 274 -15.69 -12.11 8.56
N LEU A 275 -15.54 -11.44 9.70
CA LEU A 275 -16.31 -11.75 10.91
C LEU A 275 -17.83 -11.63 10.72
N PRO A 276 -18.37 -10.58 10.09
CA PRO A 276 -19.81 -10.52 9.81
C PRO A 276 -20.29 -11.68 8.92
N LEU A 277 -19.48 -12.16 7.98
CA LEU A 277 -19.85 -13.25 7.09
C LEU A 277 -19.99 -14.57 7.87
N VAL A 278 -19.09 -14.82 8.82
CA VAL A 278 -19.19 -15.98 9.73
C VAL A 278 -20.46 -15.88 10.59
N ALA A 279 -20.90 -14.69 10.93
CA ALA A 279 -22.16 -14.44 11.66
C ALA A 279 -23.41 -14.49 10.76
N GLY A 280 -23.29 -14.82 9.46
CA GLY A 280 -24.41 -14.97 8.53
C GLY A 280 -24.90 -13.69 7.86
N PHE A 281 -24.15 -12.58 7.99
CA PHE A 281 -24.48 -11.34 7.28
C PHE A 281 -24.08 -11.41 5.80
N SER A 282 -24.65 -10.51 4.99
CA SER A 282 -24.41 -10.45 3.54
C SER A 282 -22.98 -10.04 3.18
N PHE A 283 -22.55 -10.33 1.96
CA PHE A 283 -21.25 -9.91 1.42
C PHE A 283 -21.07 -8.38 1.28
N ALA A 284 -22.09 -7.59 1.51
CA ALA A 284 -21.96 -6.15 1.66
C ALA A 284 -21.43 -5.74 3.04
N SER A 285 -21.62 -6.56 4.09
CA SER A 285 -21.31 -6.22 5.49
C SER A 285 -19.83 -5.97 5.81
N PRO A 286 -18.83 -6.59 5.13
CA PRO A 286 -17.42 -6.24 5.30
C PRO A 286 -17.13 -4.74 5.11
N ASN A 287 -17.90 -4.04 4.27
CA ASN A 287 -17.72 -2.61 4.01
C ASN A 287 -18.03 -1.74 5.23
N LEU A 288 -18.99 -2.14 6.09
CA LEU A 288 -19.23 -1.44 7.35
C LEU A 288 -18.10 -1.60 8.35
N VAL A 289 -17.46 -2.78 8.38
CA VAL A 289 -16.24 -3.00 9.16
C VAL A 289 -15.13 -2.10 8.64
N GLY A 290 -14.95 -2.05 7.31
CA GLY A 290 -14.00 -1.15 6.65
C GLY A 290 -14.26 0.32 6.99
N THR A 291 -15.54 0.74 7.04
CA THR A 291 -15.93 2.08 7.52
C THR A 291 -15.44 2.35 8.93
N GLY A 292 -15.67 1.41 9.87
CA GLY A 292 -15.19 1.53 11.24
C GLY A 292 -13.68 1.62 11.33
N MET A 293 -12.97 0.83 10.53
CA MET A 293 -11.51 0.89 10.43
C MET A 293 -11.02 2.23 9.88
N ALA A 294 -11.61 2.75 8.81
CA ALA A 294 -11.26 4.05 8.26
C ALA A 294 -11.48 5.18 9.26
N LEU A 295 -12.61 5.19 9.97
CA LEU A 295 -12.91 6.17 11.02
C LEU A 295 -11.95 6.06 12.21
N SER A 296 -11.57 4.86 12.62
CA SER A 296 -10.53 4.67 13.64
C SER A 296 -9.20 5.28 13.22
N GLY A 297 -8.84 5.15 11.93
CA GLY A 297 -7.69 5.81 11.33
C GLY A 297 -7.78 7.35 11.44
N VAL A 298 -8.96 7.93 11.16
CA VAL A 298 -9.18 9.38 11.33
C VAL A 298 -8.92 9.82 12.77
N VAL A 299 -9.47 9.10 13.77
CA VAL A 299 -9.23 9.39 15.18
C VAL A 299 -7.75 9.33 15.53
N LEU A 300 -7.03 8.30 15.03
CA LEU A 300 -5.59 8.15 15.24
C LEU A 300 -4.78 9.30 14.62
N VAL A 301 -5.17 9.80 13.43
CA VAL A 301 -4.50 10.97 12.84
C VAL A 301 -4.74 12.22 13.67
N PHE A 302 -5.95 12.43 14.21
CA PHE A 302 -6.20 13.55 15.14
C PHE A 302 -5.33 13.45 16.39
N ILE A 303 -5.22 12.26 17.00
CA ILE A 303 -4.33 12.03 18.16
C ILE A 303 -2.88 12.35 17.78
N PHE A 304 -2.42 11.90 16.61
CA PHE A 304 -1.07 12.19 16.10
C PHE A 304 -0.82 13.70 15.97
N ILE A 305 -1.74 14.45 15.36
CA ILE A 305 -1.60 15.90 15.17
C ILE A 305 -1.54 16.62 16.54
N GLN A 306 -2.42 16.27 17.46
CA GLN A 306 -2.43 16.86 18.80
C GLN A 306 -1.14 16.57 19.56
N TYR A 307 -0.68 15.32 19.50
CA TYR A 307 0.58 14.93 20.12
C TYR A 307 1.77 15.71 19.55
N ARG A 308 1.89 15.81 18.22
CA ARG A 308 2.97 16.59 17.58
C ARG A 308 2.94 18.07 17.98
N LYS A 309 1.76 18.69 18.02
CA LYS A 309 1.63 20.09 18.48
C LYS A 309 2.17 20.26 19.91
N LYS A 310 1.86 19.32 20.82
CA LYS A 310 2.36 19.35 22.20
C LYS A 310 3.88 19.20 22.27
N VAL A 311 4.46 18.27 21.52
CA VAL A 311 5.91 18.04 21.47
C VAL A 311 6.66 19.29 20.97
N VAL A 312 6.21 19.89 19.86
CA VAL A 312 6.82 21.10 19.31
C VAL A 312 6.74 22.26 20.30
N LYS A 313 5.61 22.44 21.00
CA LYS A 313 5.47 23.49 22.01
C LYS A 313 6.44 23.29 23.19
N LEU A 314 6.62 22.07 23.65
CA LEU A 314 7.56 21.75 24.76
C LEU A 314 9.02 22.01 24.34
N GLN A 315 9.40 21.65 23.11
CA GLN A 315 10.74 21.92 22.59
C GLN A 315 11.02 23.43 22.45
N ALA A 316 10.04 24.20 22.00
CA ALA A 316 10.19 25.67 21.92
C ALA A 316 10.41 26.33 23.30
N ILE A 317 9.78 25.81 24.35
CA ILE A 317 9.95 26.33 25.74
C ILE A 317 11.34 25.98 26.31
N GLN A 318 11.95 24.86 25.89
CA GLN A 318 13.27 24.43 26.38
C GLN A 318 14.44 25.17 25.70
N THR A 319 14.18 25.85 24.58
CA THR A 319 15.17 26.60 23.81
C THR A 319 15.15 28.12 24.10
N THR A 320 14.17 28.58 24.87
CA THR A 320 14.08 29.92 25.45
C THR A 320 14.57 29.93 26.90
#